data_bce2a5ce36ee98e15b3240bbbe84700b
#
_entry.id   bce2a5ce36ee98e15b3240bbbe84700b
#
_cell.length_a   1.000
_cell.length_b   1.000
_cell.length_c   1.000
_cell.angle_alpha   90.00
_cell.angle_beta   90.00
_cell.angle_gamma   90.00
#
_symmetry.space_group_name_H-M   'P 1'
#
loop_
_entity.id
_entity.type
_entity.pdbx_description
1 polymer ?
#
loop_
_entity_poly.entity_id
_entity_poly.type
_entity_poly.pdbx_seq_one_letter_code
_entity_poly.pdbx_strand_id
1 'polypeptide(L)'
;MTSDFKLTVLWLFIKKGAKNIYSDRQTRTRAIIAVVAFVLLLLLTMLTVPDGALATFERDLYGMAFAIFGVMLAAFGTAAAGLPHGFLSIAQDIQRIGLKNAAGEYPVLIDRHKEDEAVEVLTFLNHGVHLAQFEDYREKLESALNINIVSIEQGANNRT
;
A
#
# COMPACT_ATOMS: atom_id res chain seq x y z
N MET A 1 7.27 12.39 -11.02
CA MET A 1 6.84 10.99 -10.78
C MET A 1 5.90 10.62 -11.91
N THR A 2 6.35 9.75 -12.81
CA THR A 2 5.58 9.36 -14.01
C THR A 2 4.33 8.56 -13.59
N SER A 3 3.22 8.76 -14.30
CA SER A 3 1.92 8.11 -14.04
C SER A 3 2.04 6.58 -13.97
N ASP A 4 2.83 6.01 -14.88
CA ASP A 4 3.03 4.56 -15.01
C ASP A 4 3.66 3.91 -13.78
N PHE A 5 4.50 4.66 -13.07
CA PHE A 5 5.13 4.16 -11.87
C PHE A 5 4.14 4.04 -10.70
N LYS A 6 3.29 5.04 -10.49
CA LYS A 6 2.27 4.99 -9.43
C LYS A 6 1.34 3.79 -9.61
N LEU A 7 0.99 3.48 -10.86
CA LEU A 7 0.17 2.32 -11.20
C LEU A 7 0.89 0.99 -10.95
N THR A 8 2.19 0.91 -11.29
CA THR A 8 2.98 -0.31 -11.06
C THR A 8 3.12 -0.60 -9.57
N VAL A 9 3.42 0.41 -8.75
CA VAL A 9 3.52 0.25 -7.28
C VAL A 9 2.17 -0.10 -6.67
N LEU A 10 1.10 0.59 -7.09
CA LEU A 10 -0.25 0.28 -6.63
C LEU A 10 -0.65 -1.17 -6.97
N TRP A 11 -0.36 -1.61 -8.20
CA TRP A 11 -0.64 -2.98 -8.63
C TRP A 11 0.14 -4.02 -7.80
N LEU A 12 1.40 -3.73 -7.48
CA LEU A 12 2.22 -4.59 -6.63
C LEU A 12 1.61 -4.73 -5.23
N PHE A 13 1.17 -3.64 -4.63
CA PHE A 13 0.51 -3.69 -3.32
C PHE A 13 -0.85 -4.37 -3.37
N ILE A 14 -1.63 -4.20 -4.43
CA ILE A 14 -2.90 -4.93 -4.62
C ILE A 14 -2.62 -6.43 -4.70
N LYS A 15 -1.65 -6.86 -5.49
CA LYS A 15 -1.29 -8.29 -5.62
C LYS A 15 -0.80 -8.88 -4.30
N LYS A 16 0.04 -8.14 -3.57
CA LYS A 16 0.54 -8.56 -2.25
C LYS A 16 -0.58 -8.58 -1.21
N GLY A 17 -1.46 -7.58 -1.22
CA GLY A 17 -2.62 -7.50 -0.33
C GLY A 17 -3.61 -8.63 -0.54
N ALA A 18 -3.90 -8.98 -1.79
CA ALA A 18 -4.74 -10.13 -2.12
C ALA A 18 -4.14 -11.44 -1.56
N LYS A 19 -2.81 -11.63 -1.68
CA LYS A 19 -2.12 -12.77 -1.08
C LYS A 19 -2.23 -12.76 0.45
N ASN A 20 -2.03 -11.60 1.09
CA ASN A 20 -2.12 -11.45 2.54
C ASN A 20 -3.54 -11.73 3.06
N ILE A 21 -4.59 -11.24 2.38
CA ILE A 21 -5.99 -11.52 2.73
C ILE A 21 -6.27 -13.02 2.65
N TYR A 22 -5.69 -13.72 1.68
CA TYR A 22 -5.87 -15.16 1.55
C TYR A 22 -5.10 -15.95 2.62
N SER A 23 -3.86 -15.58 2.91
CA SER A 23 -2.95 -16.35 3.79
C SER A 23 -3.11 -16.02 5.27
N ASP A 24 -3.39 -14.76 5.63
CA ASP A 24 -3.50 -14.33 7.02
C ASP A 24 -4.95 -14.29 7.49
N ARG A 25 -5.25 -15.07 8.54
CA ARG A 25 -6.59 -15.17 9.14
C ARG A 25 -7.09 -13.81 9.65
N GLN A 26 -6.22 -13.01 10.27
CA GLN A 26 -6.63 -11.74 10.85
C GLN A 26 -6.99 -10.72 9.77
N THR A 27 -6.16 -10.60 8.74
CA THR A 27 -6.39 -9.73 7.59
C THR A 27 -7.64 -10.16 6.82
N ARG A 28 -7.85 -11.46 6.64
CA ARG A 28 -9.08 -12.00 6.02
C ARG A 28 -10.33 -11.67 6.84
N THR A 29 -10.29 -11.81 8.15
CA THR A 29 -11.45 -11.49 9.02
C THR A 29 -11.79 -10.00 8.91
N ARG A 30 -10.80 -9.11 8.95
CA ARG A 30 -11.01 -7.67 8.77
C ARG A 30 -11.61 -7.33 7.40
N ALA A 31 -11.13 -7.98 6.33
CA ALA A 31 -11.69 -7.80 5.00
C ALA A 31 -13.16 -8.25 4.92
N ILE A 32 -13.49 -9.39 5.50
CA ILE A 32 -14.89 -9.89 5.56
C ILE A 32 -15.79 -8.91 6.33
N ILE A 33 -15.34 -8.42 7.49
CA ILE A 33 -16.10 -7.44 8.29
C ILE A 33 -16.34 -6.16 7.47
N ALA A 34 -15.33 -5.67 6.75
CA ALA A 34 -15.48 -4.47 5.91
C ALA A 34 -16.49 -4.68 4.77
N VAL A 35 -16.47 -5.84 4.10
CA VAL A 35 -17.44 -6.19 3.06
C VAL A 35 -18.84 -6.30 3.64
N VAL A 36 -19.03 -6.97 4.77
CA VAL A 36 -20.34 -7.10 5.43
C VAL A 36 -20.87 -5.72 5.82
N ALA A 37 -20.03 -4.88 6.44
CA ALA A 37 -20.43 -3.52 6.82
C ALA A 37 -20.84 -2.68 5.60
N PHE A 38 -20.11 -2.80 4.48
CA PHE A 38 -20.43 -2.10 3.23
C PHE A 38 -21.77 -2.58 2.65
N VAL A 39 -22.04 -3.90 2.63
CA VAL A 39 -23.30 -4.48 2.16
C VAL A 39 -24.46 -4.03 3.03
N LEU A 40 -24.30 -4.02 4.36
CA LEU A 40 -25.33 -3.54 5.29
C LEU A 40 -25.61 -2.05 5.07
N LEU A 41 -24.60 -1.23 4.85
CA LEU A 41 -24.78 0.19 4.55
C LEU A 41 -25.54 0.40 3.23
N LEU A 42 -25.21 -0.38 2.20
CA LEU A 42 -25.92 -0.36 0.91
C LEU A 42 -27.39 -0.75 1.08
N LEU A 43 -27.67 -1.83 1.80
CA LEU A 43 -29.07 -2.25 2.07
C LEU A 43 -29.82 -1.18 2.85
N LEU A 44 -29.21 -0.58 3.87
CA LEU A 44 -29.85 0.50 4.64
C LEU A 44 -30.19 1.69 3.76
N THR A 45 -29.28 2.11 2.88
CA THR A 45 -29.52 3.23 1.92
C THR A 45 -30.64 2.91 0.96
N MET A 46 -30.71 1.68 0.43
CA MET A 46 -31.79 1.27 -0.47
C MET A 46 -33.16 1.23 0.21
N LEU A 47 -33.21 0.91 1.51
CA LEU A 47 -34.44 0.89 2.31
C LEU A 47 -34.92 2.32 2.68
N THR A 48 -34.02 3.31 2.70
CA THR A 48 -34.37 4.69 3.08
C THR A 48 -34.77 5.56 1.90
N VAL A 49 -34.64 5.10 0.65
CA VAL A 49 -35.11 5.81 -0.53
C VAL A 49 -36.65 5.80 -0.55
N PRO A 50 -37.29 6.97 -0.47
CA PRO A 50 -38.75 7.06 -0.45
C PRO A 50 -39.37 6.61 -1.77
N ASP A 51 -40.55 6.01 -1.72
CA ASP A 51 -41.31 5.65 -2.92
C ASP A 51 -41.93 6.93 -3.55
N GLY A 52 -41.58 7.21 -4.80
CA GLY A 52 -42.04 8.37 -5.55
C GLY A 52 -41.77 8.25 -7.04
N ALA A 53 -42.25 9.21 -7.84
CA ALA A 53 -42.10 9.20 -9.29
C ALA A 53 -40.61 9.16 -9.77
N LEU A 54 -39.69 9.67 -8.96
CA LEU A 54 -38.24 9.67 -9.23
C LEU A 54 -37.48 8.54 -8.51
N ALA A 55 -38.19 7.71 -7.74
CA ALA A 55 -37.55 6.67 -6.89
C ALA A 55 -36.71 5.69 -7.69
N THR A 56 -37.11 5.33 -8.91
CA THR A 56 -36.35 4.41 -9.79
C THR A 56 -35.04 5.07 -10.21
N PHE A 57 -35.05 6.31 -10.63
CA PHE A 57 -33.85 7.05 -11.03
C PHE A 57 -32.88 7.26 -9.86
N GLU A 58 -33.43 7.64 -8.71
CA GLU A 58 -32.62 7.80 -7.47
C GLU A 58 -31.98 6.48 -7.05
N ARG A 59 -32.71 5.37 -7.07
CA ARG A 59 -32.17 4.03 -6.76
C ARG A 59 -31.07 3.62 -7.72
N ASP A 60 -31.23 3.87 -9.03
CA ASP A 60 -30.22 3.58 -10.03
C ASP A 60 -28.97 4.42 -9.83
N LEU A 61 -29.14 5.72 -9.52
CA LEU A 61 -28.04 6.63 -9.23
C LEU A 61 -27.26 6.22 -7.98
N TYR A 62 -27.95 5.90 -6.89
CA TYR A 62 -27.33 5.39 -5.67
C TYR A 62 -26.64 4.04 -5.91
N GLY A 63 -27.26 3.13 -6.63
CA GLY A 63 -26.69 1.83 -7.01
C GLY A 63 -25.37 2.00 -7.76
N MET A 64 -25.34 2.89 -8.74
CA MET A 64 -24.13 3.19 -9.53
C MET A 64 -23.04 3.83 -8.66
N ALA A 65 -23.38 4.82 -7.82
CA ALA A 65 -22.45 5.46 -6.91
C ALA A 65 -21.84 4.47 -5.92
N PHE A 66 -22.66 3.58 -5.33
CA PHE A 66 -22.19 2.53 -4.44
C PHE A 66 -21.31 1.49 -5.15
N ALA A 67 -21.62 1.13 -6.40
CA ALA A 67 -20.80 0.20 -7.17
C ALA A 67 -19.39 0.80 -7.41
N ILE A 68 -19.31 2.06 -7.84
CA ILE A 68 -18.04 2.75 -8.05
C ILE A 68 -17.26 2.85 -6.73
N PHE A 69 -17.91 3.30 -5.67
CA PHE A 69 -17.27 3.43 -4.35
C PHE A 69 -16.82 2.07 -3.80
N GLY A 70 -17.61 1.02 -3.98
CA GLY A 70 -17.27 -0.35 -3.58
C GLY A 70 -16.03 -0.88 -4.29
N VAL A 71 -15.92 -0.65 -5.62
CA VAL A 71 -14.72 -1.03 -6.39
C VAL A 71 -13.49 -0.25 -5.90
N MET A 72 -13.63 1.05 -5.67
CA MET A 72 -12.53 1.87 -5.13
C MET A 72 -12.12 1.39 -3.74
N LEU A 73 -13.07 1.14 -2.85
CA LEU A 73 -12.81 0.65 -1.50
C LEU A 73 -12.11 -0.71 -1.51
N ALA A 74 -12.55 -1.62 -2.38
CA ALA A 74 -11.92 -2.93 -2.56
C ALA A 74 -10.47 -2.79 -3.06
N ALA A 75 -10.22 -1.95 -4.06
CA ALA A 75 -8.88 -1.72 -4.60
C ALA A 75 -7.94 -1.10 -3.56
N PHE A 76 -8.36 -0.01 -2.91
CA PHE A 76 -7.55 0.66 -1.88
C PHE A 76 -7.39 -0.20 -0.62
N GLY A 77 -8.44 -0.88 -0.17
CA GLY A 77 -8.37 -1.78 0.98
C GLY A 77 -7.42 -2.96 0.74
N THR A 78 -7.47 -3.52 -0.47
CA THR A 78 -6.53 -4.59 -0.87
C THR A 78 -5.10 -4.08 -0.95
N ALA A 79 -4.88 -2.90 -1.54
CA ALA A 79 -3.55 -2.27 -1.57
C ALA A 79 -3.03 -1.98 -0.16
N ALA A 80 -3.87 -1.46 0.74
CA ALA A 80 -3.50 -1.20 2.13
C ALA A 80 -3.09 -2.47 2.89
N ALA A 81 -3.77 -3.60 2.64
CA ALA A 81 -3.41 -4.90 3.19
C ALA A 81 -2.07 -5.43 2.66
N GLY A 82 -1.59 -4.91 1.53
CA GLY A 82 -0.28 -5.23 0.94
C GLY A 82 0.87 -4.35 1.39
N LEU A 83 0.58 -3.23 2.08
CA LEU A 83 1.63 -2.33 2.57
C LEU A 83 2.48 -3.02 3.65
N PRO A 84 3.82 -2.90 3.57
CA PRO A 84 4.70 -3.36 4.63
C PRO A 84 4.44 -2.62 5.94
N HIS A 85 4.67 -3.29 7.07
CA HIS A 85 4.59 -2.63 8.37
C HIS A 85 5.57 -1.46 8.47
N GLY A 86 5.10 -0.31 8.97
CA GLY A 86 5.91 0.92 9.07
C GLY A 86 6.15 1.64 7.74
N PHE A 87 5.43 1.28 6.66
CA PHE A 87 5.60 1.89 5.33
C PHE A 87 5.62 3.43 5.37
N LEU A 88 4.63 4.05 6.04
CA LEU A 88 4.52 5.52 6.07
C LEU A 88 5.65 6.16 6.88
N SER A 89 6.04 5.60 8.02
CA SER A 89 7.14 6.13 8.84
C SER A 89 8.47 6.05 8.09
N ILE A 90 8.78 4.89 7.51
CA ILE A 90 10.00 4.70 6.73
C ILE A 90 10.03 5.62 5.51
N ALA A 91 8.91 5.80 4.80
CA ALA A 91 8.84 6.72 3.67
C ALA A 91 9.11 8.18 4.10
N GLN A 92 8.59 8.62 5.26
CA GLN A 92 8.85 9.94 5.82
C GLN A 92 10.32 10.11 6.22
N ASP A 93 10.92 9.10 6.84
CA ASP A 93 12.33 9.12 7.24
C ASP A 93 13.26 9.19 6.04
N ILE A 94 12.99 8.41 4.97
CA ILE A 94 13.73 8.49 3.71
C ILE A 94 13.63 9.89 3.08
N GLN A 95 12.44 10.50 3.10
CA GLN A 95 12.26 11.87 2.62
C GLN A 95 13.05 12.88 3.46
N ARG A 96 13.04 12.72 4.79
CA ARG A 96 13.76 13.59 5.73
C ARG A 96 15.27 13.56 5.53
N ILE A 97 15.84 12.39 5.30
CA ILE A 97 17.27 12.27 5.02
C ILE A 97 17.65 12.69 3.60
N GLY A 98 16.66 12.82 2.70
CA GLY A 98 16.88 13.30 1.32
C GLY A 98 17.49 12.27 0.39
N LEU A 99 17.32 10.96 0.64
CA LEU A 99 17.78 9.88 -0.25
C LEU A 99 16.87 9.82 -1.48
N LYS A 100 17.30 10.42 -2.59
CA LYS A 100 16.54 10.54 -3.84
C LYS A 100 17.44 10.46 -5.06
N ASN A 101 16.85 10.08 -6.19
CA ASN A 101 17.55 10.11 -7.48
C ASN A 101 17.69 11.54 -8.05
N ALA A 102 18.32 11.66 -9.22
CA ALA A 102 18.49 12.95 -9.91
C ALA A 102 17.15 13.60 -10.34
N ALA A 103 16.08 12.81 -10.52
CA ALA A 103 14.74 13.29 -10.83
C ALA A 103 13.93 13.70 -9.58
N GLY A 104 14.51 13.58 -8.38
CA GLY A 104 13.86 13.92 -7.12
C GLY A 104 12.92 12.82 -6.59
N GLU A 105 12.99 11.61 -7.14
CA GLU A 105 12.16 10.48 -6.71
C GLU A 105 12.84 9.69 -5.59
N TYR A 106 12.06 9.25 -4.61
CA TYR A 106 12.52 8.52 -3.45
C TYR A 106 12.35 7.02 -3.64
N PRO A 107 13.23 6.17 -3.07
CA PRO A 107 13.01 4.74 -3.02
C PRO A 107 11.76 4.40 -2.22
N VAL A 108 11.02 3.38 -2.64
CA VAL A 108 9.76 2.96 -2.04
C VAL A 108 9.94 1.60 -1.37
N LEU A 109 9.62 1.50 -0.09
CA LEU A 109 9.61 0.23 0.63
C LEU A 109 8.52 -0.68 0.04
N ILE A 110 8.92 -1.84 -0.47
CA ILE A 110 8.00 -2.81 -1.06
C ILE A 110 7.83 -4.07 -0.22
N ASP A 111 8.81 -4.39 0.61
CA ASP A 111 8.73 -5.52 1.52
C ASP A 111 9.49 -5.28 2.82
N ARG A 112 9.01 -5.92 3.88
CA ARG A 112 9.62 -5.94 5.20
C ARG A 112 9.32 -7.29 5.85
N HIS A 113 10.35 -8.07 6.12
CA HIS A 113 10.20 -9.35 6.79
C HIS A 113 11.39 -9.62 7.72
N LYS A 114 11.14 -10.46 8.71
CA LYS A 114 12.21 -10.95 9.58
C LYS A 114 12.83 -12.20 8.94
N GLU A 115 14.13 -12.18 8.78
CA GLU A 115 14.91 -13.34 8.35
C GLU A 115 15.28 -14.20 9.55
N ASP A 116 15.63 -13.54 10.67
CA ASP A 116 15.95 -14.17 11.95
C ASP A 116 15.37 -13.34 13.11
N GLU A 117 15.51 -13.80 14.36
CA GLU A 117 15.03 -13.06 15.54
C GLU A 117 15.62 -11.65 15.65
N ALA A 118 16.88 -11.46 15.21
CA ALA A 118 17.62 -10.22 15.29
C ALA A 118 17.79 -9.49 13.95
N VAL A 119 17.47 -10.15 12.81
CA VAL A 119 17.71 -9.62 11.47
C VAL A 119 16.40 -9.37 10.75
N GLU A 120 16.23 -8.16 10.27
CA GLU A 120 15.07 -7.73 9.48
C GLU A 120 15.52 -7.25 8.10
N VAL A 121 14.87 -7.74 7.06
CA VAL A 121 15.14 -7.37 5.67
C VAL A 121 14.13 -6.33 5.21
N LEU A 122 14.64 -5.18 4.75
CA LEU A 122 13.86 -4.12 4.14
C LEU A 122 14.17 -4.10 2.63
N THR A 123 13.17 -4.35 1.81
CA THR A 123 13.33 -4.33 0.35
C THR A 123 12.74 -3.06 -0.22
N PHE A 124 13.56 -2.31 -0.97
CA PHE A 124 13.15 -1.07 -1.60
C PHE A 124 13.08 -1.21 -3.12
N LEU A 125 12.08 -0.60 -3.72
CA LEU A 125 12.08 -0.29 -5.15
C LEU A 125 12.87 1.01 -5.32
N ASN A 126 14.06 0.91 -5.94
CA ASN A 126 15.11 1.93 -5.84
C ASN A 126 14.90 3.18 -6.71
N HIS A 127 14.02 3.15 -7.72
CA HIS A 127 13.74 4.29 -8.60
C HIS A 127 14.97 4.95 -9.26
N GLY A 128 16.03 4.18 -9.52
CA GLY A 128 17.28 4.70 -10.05
C GLY A 128 18.15 5.40 -9.00
N VAL A 129 17.87 5.21 -7.72
CA VAL A 129 18.83 5.42 -6.64
C VAL A 129 19.81 4.24 -6.68
N HIS A 130 21.09 4.51 -6.90
CA HIS A 130 22.10 3.47 -7.02
C HIS A 130 22.51 2.91 -5.66
N LEU A 131 22.99 1.66 -5.64
CA LEU A 131 23.48 1.00 -4.43
C LEU A 131 24.52 1.85 -3.68
N ALA A 132 25.45 2.46 -4.42
CA ALA A 132 26.45 3.36 -3.85
C ALA A 132 25.84 4.52 -3.04
N GLN A 133 24.70 5.08 -3.50
CA GLN A 133 24.01 6.13 -2.76
C GLN A 133 23.38 5.62 -1.47
N PHE A 134 22.88 4.39 -1.42
CA PHE A 134 22.43 3.77 -0.18
C PHE A 134 23.58 3.59 0.80
N GLU A 135 24.76 3.19 0.32
CA GLU A 135 25.97 3.07 1.15
C GLU A 135 26.44 4.44 1.67
N ASP A 136 26.46 5.48 0.83
CA ASP A 136 26.80 6.84 1.24
C ASP A 136 25.83 7.41 2.30
N TYR A 137 24.60 6.92 2.31
CA TYR A 137 23.56 7.34 3.26
C TYR A 137 23.40 6.38 4.44
N ARG A 138 24.23 5.35 4.57
CA ARG A 138 24.16 4.29 5.62
C ARG A 138 23.95 4.89 7.01
N GLU A 139 24.85 5.76 7.47
CA GLU A 139 24.77 6.37 8.81
C GLU A 139 23.48 7.19 9.03
N LYS A 140 23.02 7.89 8.00
CA LYS A 140 21.76 8.63 8.05
C LYS A 140 20.56 7.71 8.11
N LEU A 141 20.59 6.60 7.37
CA LEU A 141 19.55 5.56 7.39
C LEU A 141 19.48 4.88 8.76
N GLU A 142 20.62 4.48 9.33
CA GLU A 142 20.71 3.90 10.66
C GLU A 142 20.11 4.83 11.73
N SER A 143 20.48 6.11 11.66
CA SER A 143 19.97 7.13 12.60
C SER A 143 18.47 7.38 12.41
N ALA A 144 18.00 7.52 11.17
CA ALA A 144 16.60 7.85 10.89
C ALA A 144 15.66 6.70 11.20
N LEU A 145 16.06 5.47 10.89
CA LEU A 145 15.25 4.26 11.10
C LEU A 145 15.46 3.63 12.48
N ASN A 146 16.43 4.15 13.24
CA ASN A 146 16.86 3.62 14.56
C ASN A 146 17.19 2.11 14.49
N ILE A 147 18.00 1.73 13.50
CA ILE A 147 18.46 0.37 13.24
C ILE A 147 19.98 0.35 13.06
N ASN A 148 20.56 -0.85 13.10
CA ASN A 148 21.95 -1.08 12.69
C ASN A 148 21.92 -1.85 11.36
N ILE A 149 22.54 -1.31 10.32
CA ILE A 149 22.54 -1.91 8.98
C ILE A 149 23.70 -2.90 8.88
N VAL A 150 23.40 -4.18 8.76
CA VAL A 150 24.41 -5.24 8.59
C VAL A 150 24.97 -5.22 7.18
N SER A 151 24.12 -5.27 6.16
CA SER A 151 24.51 -5.22 4.75
C SER A 151 23.51 -4.42 3.93
N ILE A 152 23.97 -3.88 2.80
CA ILE A 152 23.15 -3.28 1.77
C ILE A 152 23.45 -4.01 0.48
N GLU A 153 22.46 -4.66 -0.10
CA GLU A 153 22.65 -5.53 -1.25
C GLU A 153 21.68 -5.18 -2.37
N GLN A 154 22.09 -5.42 -3.59
CA GLN A 154 21.21 -5.30 -4.73
C GLN A 154 20.33 -6.53 -4.84
N GLY A 155 19.01 -6.32 -4.89
CA GLY A 155 18.06 -7.40 -5.07
C GLY A 155 18.14 -8.06 -6.45
N ALA A 156 17.32 -9.09 -6.66
CA ALA A 156 17.34 -9.94 -7.86
C ALA A 156 17.09 -9.16 -9.18
N ASN A 157 16.55 -7.96 -9.12
CA ASN A 157 16.32 -7.08 -10.26
C ASN A 157 17.05 -5.75 -10.06
N ASN A 158 17.53 -5.13 -11.15
CA ASN A 158 18.18 -3.80 -11.11
C ASN A 158 17.27 -2.66 -10.57
N ARG A 159 16.05 -2.96 -10.15
CA ARG A 159 15.08 -2.01 -9.58
C ARG A 159 14.82 -2.22 -8.09
N THR A 160 15.40 -3.25 -7.51
CA THR A 160 15.29 -3.56 -6.07
C THR A 160 16.66 -3.60 -5.42
#